data_59cc3753b1ce926be4e3b0d1c4961044
#
_entry.id   59cc3753b1ce926be4e3b0d1c4961044
#
_cell.length_a   1.000
_cell.length_b   1.000
_cell.length_c   1.000
_cell.angle_alpha   90.00
_cell.angle_beta   90.00
_cell.angle_gamma   90.00
#
_symmetry.space_group_name_H-M   'P 1'
#
loop_
_entity.id
_entity.type
_entity.pdbx_description
1 polymer ?
#
loop_
_entity_poly.entity_id
_entity_poly.type
_entity_poly.pdbx_seq_one_letter_code
_entity_poly.pdbx_strand_id
1 'polypeptide(L)'
;ALANTNGLLALCRDGFTEDSPGGTVSLRSDGTATVDYPMTDTLRAGLRRGSLAMAELQFAAGAKEVRPHQLGQPWFTRWDAYKQAIQAMPIEKFQTRLGSAHVMGGCAMGSDPANAVADNNGRYMNLDRLSIMDGSLFPTSIGANPQLSIYGMVARLAAMLAAELKPLPVK
;
A
#
# COMPACT_ATOMS: atom_id res chain seq x y z
N ALA A 1 -25.08 -17.74 1.30
CA ALA A 1 -24.32 -17.02 2.36
C ALA A 1 -23.96 -15.60 1.90
N LEU A 2 -23.47 -15.36 0.66
CA LEU A 2 -23.03 -14.06 0.19
C LEU A 2 -24.12 -12.98 0.14
N ALA A 3 -25.38 -13.34 -0.08
CA ALA A 3 -26.48 -12.37 -0.16
C ALA A 3 -26.72 -11.58 1.18
N ASN A 4 -26.24 -12.11 2.29
CA ASN A 4 -26.41 -11.51 3.62
C ASN A 4 -25.06 -11.20 4.29
N THR A 5 -24.00 -11.05 3.50
CA THR A 5 -22.65 -10.78 4.01
C THR A 5 -22.11 -9.50 3.41
N ASN A 6 -21.55 -8.63 4.24
CA ASN A 6 -20.84 -7.44 3.83
C ASN A 6 -19.37 -7.53 4.27
N GLY A 7 -18.45 -7.15 3.37
CA GLY A 7 -17.02 -7.05 3.67
C GLY A 7 -16.59 -5.60 3.70
N LEU A 8 -15.92 -5.17 4.76
CA LEU A 8 -15.29 -3.86 4.86
C LEU A 8 -13.76 -4.01 4.77
N LEU A 9 -13.13 -3.01 4.21
CA LEU A 9 -11.67 -2.87 4.16
C LEU A 9 -11.27 -1.56 4.82
N ALA A 10 -10.28 -1.60 5.69
CA ALA A 10 -9.64 -0.39 6.21
C ALA A 10 -8.34 -0.16 5.46
N LEU A 11 -8.18 1.03 4.89
CA LEU A 11 -6.95 1.46 4.23
C LEU A 11 -6.07 2.16 5.26
N CYS A 12 -5.05 1.47 5.73
CA CYS A 12 -4.06 2.02 6.64
C CYS A 12 -2.91 2.63 5.86
N ARG A 13 -2.58 3.86 6.20
CA ARG A 13 -1.45 4.58 5.62
C ARG A 13 -0.15 4.16 6.30
N ASP A 14 0.91 3.98 5.53
CA ASP A 14 2.23 3.60 6.02
C ASP A 14 3.34 4.23 5.16
N GLY A 15 4.60 4.16 5.61
CA GLY A 15 5.77 4.59 4.86
C GLY A 15 6.01 6.11 4.81
N PHE A 16 5.50 6.90 5.76
CA PHE A 16 5.64 8.36 5.80
C PHE A 16 6.06 8.94 7.17
N THR A 17 6.40 8.07 8.08
CA THR A 17 6.97 8.44 9.40
C THR A 17 8.33 7.79 9.55
N GLU A 18 9.18 8.34 10.41
CA GLU A 18 10.50 7.78 10.72
C GLU A 18 10.41 6.35 11.28
N ASP A 19 9.31 6.04 11.99
CA ASP A 19 9.04 4.71 12.56
C ASP A 19 8.62 3.69 11.50
N SER A 20 8.32 4.12 10.28
CA SER A 20 7.83 3.27 9.21
C SER A 20 8.57 3.56 7.89
N PRO A 21 9.82 3.12 7.79
CA PRO A 21 10.70 3.44 6.65
C PRO A 21 10.29 2.72 5.35
N GLY A 22 9.29 1.85 5.38
CA GLY A 22 8.94 0.98 4.26
C GLY A 22 9.69 -0.36 4.30
N GLY A 23 9.63 -1.09 3.18
CA GLY A 23 10.27 -2.39 3.04
C GLY A 23 11.51 -2.36 2.15
N THR A 24 12.14 -3.50 2.01
CA THR A 24 13.25 -3.73 1.10
C THR A 24 12.93 -4.82 0.09
N VAL A 25 13.53 -4.72 -1.09
CA VAL A 25 13.44 -5.75 -2.13
C VAL A 25 14.83 -6.33 -2.36
N SER A 26 14.92 -7.64 -2.37
CA SER A 26 16.13 -8.37 -2.70
C SER A 26 15.85 -9.45 -3.73
N LEU A 27 16.89 -9.96 -4.39
CA LEU A 27 16.78 -11.08 -5.32
C LEU A 27 17.20 -12.39 -4.65
N ARG A 28 16.44 -13.44 -4.90
CA ARG A 28 16.84 -14.82 -4.59
C ARG A 28 17.84 -15.31 -5.62
N SER A 29 18.47 -16.44 -5.34
CA SER A 29 19.42 -17.09 -6.24
C SER A 29 18.81 -17.50 -7.59
N ASP A 30 17.50 -17.71 -7.65
CA ASP A 30 16.74 -18.02 -8.86
C ASP A 30 16.30 -16.77 -9.65
N GLY A 31 16.67 -15.56 -9.19
CA GLY A 31 16.30 -14.29 -9.81
C GLY A 31 14.91 -13.77 -9.42
N THR A 32 14.16 -14.48 -8.59
CA THR A 32 12.85 -13.99 -8.12
C THR A 32 13.02 -12.94 -7.01
N ALA A 33 12.09 -11.98 -6.96
CA ALA A 33 12.11 -10.95 -5.94
C ALA A 33 11.61 -11.47 -4.59
N THR A 34 12.28 -11.05 -3.53
CA THR A 34 11.81 -11.15 -2.15
C THR A 34 11.49 -9.74 -1.66
N VAL A 35 10.30 -9.56 -1.10
CA VAL A 35 9.90 -8.32 -0.44
C VAL A 35 9.92 -8.58 1.06
N ASP A 36 10.73 -7.82 1.79
CA ASP A 36 10.69 -7.79 3.25
C ASP A 36 10.08 -6.47 3.70
N TYR A 37 8.92 -6.56 4.35
CA TYR A 37 8.17 -5.40 4.83
C TYR A 37 7.98 -5.52 6.34
N PRO A 38 8.54 -4.60 7.15
CA PRO A 38 8.46 -4.69 8.60
C PRO A 38 7.04 -4.39 9.10
N MET A 39 6.59 -5.14 10.10
CA MET A 39 5.37 -4.84 10.85
C MET A 39 5.73 -3.93 12.02
N THR A 40 5.68 -2.62 11.77
CA THR A 40 5.97 -1.62 12.80
C THR A 40 4.82 -1.50 13.81
N ASP A 41 5.09 -0.93 14.99
CA ASP A 41 4.05 -0.70 16.00
C ASP A 41 3.02 0.33 15.52
N THR A 42 3.45 1.33 14.76
CA THR A 42 2.58 2.29 14.10
C THR A 42 1.60 1.59 13.15
N LEU A 43 2.09 0.67 12.31
CA LEU A 43 1.25 -0.11 11.41
C LEU A 43 0.29 -1.03 12.18
N ARG A 44 0.78 -1.75 13.19
CA ARG A 44 -0.07 -2.60 14.06
C ARG A 44 -1.19 -1.81 14.73
N ALA A 45 -0.86 -0.63 15.26
CA ALA A 45 -1.85 0.26 15.88
C ALA A 45 -2.89 0.75 14.85
N GLY A 46 -2.47 1.11 13.65
CA GLY A 46 -3.36 1.49 12.55
C GLY A 46 -4.32 0.36 12.15
N LEU A 47 -3.81 -0.84 11.95
CA LEU A 47 -4.60 -2.03 11.60
C LEU A 47 -5.60 -2.39 12.70
N ARG A 48 -5.20 -2.27 13.97
CA ARG A 48 -6.09 -2.50 15.12
C ARG A 48 -7.22 -1.48 15.14
N ARG A 49 -6.93 -0.19 15.00
CA ARG A 49 -7.94 0.87 14.92
C ARG A 49 -8.90 0.64 13.75
N GLY A 50 -8.37 0.31 12.57
CA GLY A 50 -9.18 -0.01 11.39
C GLY A 50 -10.13 -1.18 11.63
N SER A 51 -9.64 -2.27 12.24
CA SER A 51 -10.47 -3.44 12.59
C SER A 51 -11.60 -3.08 13.54
N LEU A 52 -11.32 -2.28 14.57
CA LEU A 52 -12.31 -1.81 15.52
C LEU A 52 -13.37 -0.92 14.85
N ALA A 53 -12.94 0.07 14.06
CA ALA A 53 -13.85 0.98 13.36
C ALA A 53 -14.78 0.25 12.38
N MET A 54 -14.24 -0.70 11.60
CA MET A 54 -15.04 -1.51 10.69
C MET A 54 -16.13 -2.32 11.41
N ALA A 55 -15.78 -2.95 12.53
CA ALA A 55 -16.73 -3.74 13.29
C ALA A 55 -17.78 -2.86 13.98
N GLU A 56 -17.39 -1.71 14.52
CA GLU A 56 -18.32 -0.76 15.12
C GLU A 56 -19.36 -0.29 14.11
N LEU A 57 -18.92 0.06 12.89
CA LEU A 57 -19.82 0.43 11.79
C LEU A 57 -20.78 -0.71 11.43
N GLN A 58 -20.30 -1.95 11.36
CA GLN A 58 -21.14 -3.09 11.01
C GLN A 58 -22.19 -3.37 12.09
N PHE A 59 -21.81 -3.36 13.38
CA PHE A 59 -22.76 -3.53 14.47
C PHE A 59 -23.78 -2.38 14.53
N ALA A 60 -23.34 -1.14 14.35
CA ALA A 60 -24.24 0.02 14.28
C ALA A 60 -25.20 -0.06 13.09
N ALA A 61 -24.79 -0.66 11.97
CA ALA A 61 -25.63 -0.93 10.81
C ALA A 61 -26.54 -2.15 10.96
N GLY A 62 -26.54 -2.80 12.11
CA GLY A 62 -27.44 -3.93 12.41
C GLY A 62 -26.90 -5.31 12.03
N ALA A 63 -25.59 -5.46 11.83
CA ALA A 63 -24.98 -6.76 11.62
C ALA A 63 -25.24 -7.67 12.84
N LYS A 64 -25.69 -8.88 12.59
CA LYS A 64 -25.93 -9.89 13.64
C LYS A 64 -24.64 -10.48 14.17
N GLU A 65 -23.65 -10.60 13.29
CA GLU A 65 -22.35 -11.19 13.59
C GLU A 65 -21.27 -10.47 12.80
N VAL A 66 -20.10 -10.26 13.40
CA VAL A 66 -18.91 -9.69 12.76
C VAL A 66 -17.71 -10.60 13.05
N ARG A 67 -16.86 -10.79 12.06
CA ARG A 67 -15.62 -11.56 12.20
C ARG A 67 -14.42 -10.75 11.70
N PRO A 68 -13.31 -10.66 12.47
CA PRO A 68 -12.09 -10.02 12.01
C PRO A 68 -11.42 -10.81 10.88
N HIS A 69 -10.66 -10.12 10.04
CA HIS A 69 -9.84 -10.72 8.99
C HIS A 69 -8.57 -11.40 9.53
N GLN A 70 -8.71 -12.12 10.63
CA GLN A 70 -7.64 -12.88 11.26
C GLN A 70 -7.95 -14.36 11.27
N LEU A 71 -6.95 -15.18 11.01
CA LEU A 71 -7.11 -16.64 10.97
C LEU A 71 -7.53 -17.18 12.34
N GLY A 72 -8.43 -18.17 12.33
CA GLY A 72 -8.87 -18.86 13.54
C GLY A 72 -9.85 -18.08 14.42
N GLN A 73 -10.23 -16.86 14.07
CA GLN A 73 -11.16 -16.09 14.90
C GLN A 73 -12.61 -16.49 14.68
N PRO A 74 -13.43 -16.51 15.75
CA PRO A 74 -14.85 -16.78 15.67
C PRO A 74 -15.64 -15.59 15.10
N TRP A 75 -16.93 -15.83 14.85
CA TRP A 75 -17.91 -14.78 14.68
C TRP A 75 -18.31 -14.22 16.05
N PHE A 76 -18.36 -12.91 16.16
CA PHE A 76 -18.77 -12.18 17.36
C PHE A 76 -20.17 -11.61 17.15
N THR A 77 -21.04 -11.83 18.12
CA THR A 77 -22.41 -11.31 18.12
C THR A 77 -22.56 -10.01 18.92
N ARG A 78 -21.49 -9.59 19.61
CA ARG A 78 -21.48 -8.40 20.48
C ARG A 78 -20.22 -7.58 20.25
N TRP A 79 -20.40 -6.29 20.18
CA TRP A 79 -19.30 -5.31 20.04
C TRP A 79 -18.24 -5.41 21.14
N ASP A 80 -18.67 -5.48 22.43
CA ASP A 80 -17.71 -5.51 23.54
C ASP A 80 -16.80 -6.74 23.49
N ALA A 81 -17.35 -7.90 23.15
CA ALA A 81 -16.58 -9.12 22.99
C ALA A 81 -15.58 -9.03 21.81
N TYR A 82 -16.03 -8.47 20.69
CA TYR A 82 -15.14 -8.20 19.54
C TYR A 82 -14.01 -7.25 19.93
N LYS A 83 -14.32 -6.12 20.55
CA LYS A 83 -13.37 -5.09 20.98
C LYS A 83 -12.31 -5.69 21.92
N GLN A 84 -12.73 -6.44 22.94
CA GLN A 84 -11.81 -7.08 23.87
C GLN A 84 -10.88 -8.07 23.15
N ALA A 85 -11.39 -8.89 22.26
CA ALA A 85 -10.61 -9.84 21.49
C ALA A 85 -9.58 -9.13 20.60
N ILE A 86 -9.96 -8.08 19.86
CA ILE A 86 -9.06 -7.33 18.98
C ILE A 86 -7.98 -6.56 19.77
N GLN A 87 -8.31 -6.05 20.95
CA GLN A 87 -7.33 -5.38 21.82
C GLN A 87 -6.26 -6.33 22.35
N ALA A 88 -6.64 -7.55 22.68
CA ALA A 88 -5.74 -8.58 23.21
C ALA A 88 -4.96 -9.34 22.09
N MET A 89 -5.41 -9.26 20.86
CA MET A 89 -4.91 -10.07 19.76
C MET A 89 -3.60 -9.52 19.18
N PRO A 90 -2.57 -10.34 18.96
CA PRO A 90 -1.40 -9.94 18.22
C PRO A 90 -1.75 -9.71 16.73
N ILE A 91 -1.22 -8.65 16.13
CA ILE A 91 -1.33 -8.40 14.69
C ILE A 91 0.00 -8.76 14.06
N GLU A 92 0.05 -9.95 13.43
CA GLU A 92 1.28 -10.54 12.93
C GLU A 92 1.13 -10.99 11.48
N LYS A 93 2.29 -11.06 10.79
CA LYS A 93 2.41 -11.62 9.45
C LYS A 93 1.82 -13.04 9.44
N PHE A 94 1.10 -13.39 8.37
CA PHE A 94 0.47 -14.69 8.13
C PHE A 94 -0.68 -15.07 9.07
N GLN A 95 -0.96 -14.31 10.10
CA GLN A 95 -2.12 -14.50 10.98
C GLN A 95 -3.24 -13.51 10.64
N THR A 96 -2.89 -12.27 10.37
CA THR A 96 -3.83 -11.25 9.90
C THR A 96 -3.82 -11.22 8.38
N ARG A 97 -5.00 -11.24 7.75
CA ARG A 97 -5.12 -11.10 6.29
C ARG A 97 -4.87 -9.65 5.91
N LEU A 98 -3.70 -9.40 5.42
CA LEU A 98 -3.23 -8.09 4.97
C LEU A 98 -2.95 -8.14 3.47
N GLY A 99 -3.14 -7.02 2.81
CA GLY A 99 -2.78 -6.83 1.42
C GLY A 99 -2.48 -5.37 1.15
N SER A 100 -1.80 -5.09 0.06
CA SER A 100 -1.60 -3.74 -0.44
C SER A 100 -2.02 -3.69 -1.90
N ALA A 101 -2.96 -2.79 -2.20
CA ALA A 101 -3.38 -2.47 -3.56
C ALA A 101 -2.88 -1.09 -4.01
N HIS A 102 -2.31 -0.32 -3.10
CA HIS A 102 -1.82 1.04 -3.32
C HIS A 102 -0.32 1.12 -3.04
N VAL A 103 0.45 0.24 -3.70
CA VAL A 103 1.90 0.17 -3.54
C VAL A 103 2.58 1.41 -4.12
N MET A 104 3.46 2.03 -3.34
CA MET A 104 4.17 3.26 -3.68
C MET A 104 5.58 3.25 -3.10
N GLY A 105 6.44 4.18 -3.54
CA GLY A 105 7.75 4.44 -2.94
C GLY A 105 8.88 3.52 -3.39
N GLY A 106 8.61 2.46 -4.17
CA GLY A 106 9.65 1.51 -4.58
C GLY A 106 10.73 2.09 -5.50
N CYS A 107 10.39 3.18 -6.22
CA CYS A 107 11.31 3.90 -7.11
C CYS A 107 11.11 5.41 -6.94
N ALA A 108 11.19 5.89 -5.72
CA ALA A 108 10.90 7.27 -5.37
C ALA A 108 11.61 8.27 -6.27
N MET A 109 10.85 9.26 -6.77
CA MET A 109 11.43 10.37 -7.52
C MET A 109 11.94 11.46 -6.58
N GLY A 110 12.98 12.14 -7.02
CA GLY A 110 13.58 13.26 -6.29
C GLY A 110 14.75 13.89 -7.04
N SER A 111 15.33 14.91 -6.44
CA SER A 111 16.51 15.60 -6.98
C SER A 111 17.84 15.11 -6.39
N ASP A 112 17.78 14.38 -5.29
CA ASP A 112 18.96 13.86 -4.60
C ASP A 112 19.15 12.36 -4.87
N PRO A 113 20.21 11.97 -5.62
CA PRO A 113 20.48 10.57 -5.94
C PRO A 113 20.73 9.66 -4.70
N ALA A 114 21.06 10.24 -3.56
CA ALA A 114 21.22 9.46 -2.34
C ALA A 114 19.86 8.97 -1.76
N ASN A 115 18.77 9.68 -2.09
CA ASN A 115 17.44 9.44 -1.53
C ASN A 115 16.38 9.18 -2.60
N ALA A 116 16.76 9.15 -3.88
CA ALA A 116 15.84 8.96 -5.00
C ALA A 116 16.40 7.94 -6.00
N VAL A 117 15.50 7.23 -6.65
CA VAL A 117 15.80 6.24 -7.70
C VAL A 117 15.62 6.86 -9.09
N ALA A 118 14.63 7.74 -9.21
CA ALA A 118 14.32 8.45 -10.45
C ALA A 118 14.35 9.96 -10.24
N ASP A 119 14.67 10.70 -11.28
CA ASP A 119 14.57 12.16 -11.29
C ASP A 119 13.10 12.63 -11.37
N ASN A 120 12.87 13.94 -11.30
CA ASN A 120 11.54 14.54 -11.37
C ASN A 120 10.84 14.40 -12.74
N ASN A 121 11.52 13.81 -13.72
CA ASN A 121 10.99 13.45 -15.04
C ASN A 121 10.76 11.94 -15.18
N GLY A 122 10.90 11.19 -14.09
CA GLY A 122 10.71 9.74 -14.05
C GLY A 122 11.87 8.96 -14.69
N ARG A 123 13.02 9.56 -14.90
CA ARG A 123 14.19 8.87 -15.46
C ARG A 123 14.97 8.19 -14.36
N TYR A 124 15.31 6.94 -14.56
CA TYR A 124 16.18 6.22 -13.65
C TYR A 124 17.58 6.83 -13.66
N MET A 125 18.12 7.15 -12.47
CA MET A 125 19.33 7.95 -12.35
C MET A 125 20.62 7.22 -12.72
N ASN A 126 20.63 5.88 -12.71
CA ASN A 126 21.84 5.07 -12.90
C ASN A 126 21.87 4.30 -14.22
N LEU A 127 20.92 4.51 -15.13
CA LEU A 127 20.88 3.85 -16.43
C LEU A 127 20.16 4.74 -17.46
N ASP A 128 20.86 5.03 -18.56
CA ASP A 128 20.29 5.80 -19.65
C ASP A 128 19.11 5.08 -20.32
N ARG A 129 18.18 5.85 -20.82
CA ARG A 129 17.01 5.39 -21.59
C ARG A 129 16.02 4.51 -20.81
N LEU A 130 16.11 4.49 -19.50
CA LEU A 130 15.12 3.84 -18.63
C LEU A 130 14.26 4.91 -17.97
N SER A 131 12.95 4.81 -18.14
CA SER A 131 11.97 5.68 -17.48
C SER A 131 10.99 4.83 -16.66
N ILE A 132 10.63 5.35 -15.51
CA ILE A 132 9.66 4.76 -14.57
C ILE A 132 8.42 5.64 -14.63
N MET A 133 7.25 5.03 -14.89
CA MET A 133 5.99 5.76 -15.08
C MET A 133 4.84 5.04 -14.41
N ASP A 134 4.91 4.90 -13.08
CA ASP A 134 3.88 4.27 -12.28
C ASP A 134 3.84 4.82 -10.83
N GLY A 135 3.04 4.21 -9.96
CA GLY A 135 2.88 4.62 -8.57
C GLY A 135 4.15 4.52 -7.73
N SER A 136 5.16 3.76 -8.15
CA SER A 136 6.41 3.61 -7.41
C SER A 136 7.22 4.91 -7.32
N LEU A 137 6.98 5.86 -8.24
CA LEU A 137 7.62 7.19 -8.23
C LEU A 137 7.20 8.07 -7.05
N PHE A 138 6.02 7.87 -6.46
CA PHE A 138 5.64 8.62 -5.26
C PHE A 138 6.56 8.24 -4.10
N PRO A 139 7.21 9.20 -3.43
CA PRO A 139 8.14 8.88 -2.34
C PRO A 139 7.49 8.17 -1.16
N THR A 140 6.19 8.38 -0.95
CA THR A 140 5.41 7.77 0.13
C THR A 140 3.97 7.56 -0.28
N SER A 141 3.19 6.86 0.56
CA SER A 141 1.75 6.76 0.41
C SER A 141 1.08 8.13 0.43
N ILE A 142 0.21 8.43 -0.54
CA ILE A 142 -0.56 9.69 -0.57
C ILE A 142 -1.77 9.69 0.39
N GLY A 143 -2.02 8.58 1.10
CA GLY A 143 -3.08 8.49 2.11
C GLY A 143 -4.50 8.41 1.56
N ALA A 144 -4.65 8.21 0.26
CA ALA A 144 -5.93 8.05 -0.45
C ALA A 144 -5.74 7.09 -1.62
N ASN A 145 -6.82 6.76 -2.33
CA ASN A 145 -6.76 5.96 -3.56
C ASN A 145 -5.91 6.69 -4.60
N PRO A 146 -4.78 6.13 -5.07
CA PRO A 146 -3.77 6.87 -5.83
C PRO A 146 -4.02 6.91 -7.33
N GLN A 147 -5.00 6.20 -7.86
CA GLN A 147 -5.16 5.95 -9.29
C GLN A 147 -5.21 7.25 -10.12
N LEU A 148 -6.00 8.24 -9.73
CA LEU A 148 -6.08 9.50 -10.47
C LEU A 148 -4.78 10.29 -10.39
N SER A 149 -4.10 10.28 -9.25
CA SER A 149 -2.79 10.93 -9.09
C SER A 149 -1.74 10.26 -9.96
N ILE A 150 -1.73 8.92 -10.00
CA ILE A 150 -0.84 8.15 -10.89
C ILE A 150 -1.12 8.50 -12.36
N TYR A 151 -2.38 8.51 -12.79
CA TYR A 151 -2.74 8.84 -14.17
C TYR A 151 -2.29 10.26 -14.55
N GLY A 152 -2.53 11.26 -13.71
CA GLY A 152 -2.12 12.64 -13.97
C GLY A 152 -0.60 12.78 -14.06
N MET A 153 0.14 12.15 -13.14
CA MET A 153 1.59 12.16 -13.17
C MET A 153 2.14 11.45 -14.42
N VAL A 154 1.67 10.24 -14.70
CA VAL A 154 2.14 9.46 -15.86
C VAL A 154 1.81 10.14 -17.18
N ALA A 155 0.61 10.72 -17.33
CA ALA A 155 0.24 11.47 -18.52
C ALA A 155 1.19 12.65 -18.78
N ARG A 156 1.57 13.39 -17.71
CA ARG A 156 2.57 14.46 -17.80
C ARG A 156 3.94 13.92 -18.23
N LEU A 157 4.45 12.90 -17.56
CA LEU A 157 5.77 12.32 -17.83
C LEU A 157 5.86 11.74 -19.24
N ALA A 158 4.81 11.02 -19.69
CA ALA A 158 4.72 10.46 -21.02
C ALA A 158 4.70 11.55 -22.11
N ALA A 159 3.99 12.65 -21.89
CA ALA A 159 3.98 13.79 -22.81
C ALA A 159 5.37 14.45 -22.92
N MET A 160 6.07 14.60 -21.80
CA MET A 160 7.44 15.13 -21.79
C MET A 160 8.40 14.20 -22.53
N LEU A 161 8.34 12.89 -22.26
CA LEU A 161 9.18 11.90 -22.97
C LEU A 161 8.89 11.89 -24.48
N ALA A 162 7.62 11.93 -24.88
CA ALA A 162 7.24 11.97 -26.29
C ALA A 162 7.76 13.23 -27.02
N ALA A 163 7.79 14.37 -26.33
CA ALA A 163 8.35 15.61 -26.90
C ALA A 163 9.88 15.55 -27.12
N GLU A 164 10.58 14.76 -26.30
CA GLU A 164 12.03 14.55 -26.42
C GLU A 164 12.41 13.50 -27.48
N LEU A 165 11.55 12.49 -27.67
CA LEU A 165 11.73 11.48 -28.70
C LEU A 165 11.42 12.12 -30.06
N LYS A 166 12.40 12.78 -30.66
CA LYS A 166 12.26 13.34 -32.03
C LYS A 166 11.85 12.21 -32.99
N PRO A 167 10.84 12.39 -33.85
CA PRO A 167 10.56 11.44 -34.89
C PRO A 167 11.84 11.20 -35.71
N LEU A 168 12.21 9.92 -35.88
CA LEU A 168 13.24 9.58 -36.86
C LEU A 168 12.77 10.12 -38.21
N PRO A 169 13.63 10.81 -38.97
CA PRO A 169 13.26 11.25 -40.31
C PRO A 169 12.87 10.02 -41.13
N VAL A 170 11.66 10.02 -41.61
CA VAL A 170 11.19 9.00 -42.57
C VAL A 170 12.05 9.17 -43.81
N LYS A 171 12.92 8.18 -44.11
CA LYS A 171 13.68 8.11 -45.35
C LYS A 171 12.78 7.62 -46.47
#